data_cf3f40fff26b82db88c0c9f3d3c356de
#
_entry.id   cf3f40fff26b82db88c0c9f3d3c356de
#
_cell.length_a   1.000
_cell.length_b   1.000
_cell.length_c   1.000
_cell.angle_alpha   90.00
_cell.angle_beta   90.00
_cell.angle_gamma   90.00
#
_symmetry.space_group_name_H-M   'P 1'
#
loop_
_entity.id
_entity.type
_entity.pdbx_description
1 polymer ?
#
loop_
_entity_poly.entity_id
_entity_poly.type
_entity_poly.pdbx_seq_one_letter_code
_entity_poly.pdbx_strand_id
1 'polypeptide(L)'
;MEFGERLLLVLKEKEMTQRELAEKININETALSRYVNGSRKPRMDILVNIARALNVSVEYLTGKEESEIEFQEIKNVLCRNLYTMSPEQRLELMEILARKK
;
A
#
# COMPACT_ATOMS: atom_id res chain seq x y z
N MET A 1 -2.29 3.42 6.85
CA MET A 1 -0.99 2.81 7.28
C MET A 1 0.14 3.77 6.97
N GLU A 2 0.97 4.03 7.93
CA GLU A 2 2.14 4.89 7.76
C GLU A 2 3.17 4.26 6.83
N PHE A 3 3.98 5.09 6.18
CA PHE A 3 5.03 4.62 5.27
C PHE A 3 5.95 3.59 5.93
N GLY A 4 6.42 3.88 7.14
CA GLY A 4 7.31 2.96 7.86
C GLY A 4 6.71 1.60 8.12
N GLU A 5 5.44 1.55 8.50
CA GLU A 5 4.73 0.30 8.73
C GLU A 5 4.58 -0.50 7.43
N ARG A 6 4.24 0.19 6.34
CA ARG A 6 4.12 -0.46 5.04
C ARG A 6 5.47 -0.97 4.55
N LEU A 7 6.52 -0.20 4.75
CA LEU A 7 7.87 -0.63 4.39
C LEU A 7 8.27 -1.90 5.14
N LEU A 8 7.98 -1.97 6.44
CA LEU A 8 8.26 -3.19 7.23
C LEU A 8 7.48 -4.39 6.72
N LEU A 9 6.21 -4.20 6.32
CA LEU A 9 5.41 -5.27 5.73
C LEU A 9 6.02 -5.76 4.42
N VAL A 10 6.44 -4.86 3.55
CA VAL A 10 7.04 -5.24 2.27
C VAL A 10 8.36 -5.95 2.48
N LEU A 11 9.19 -5.50 3.42
CA LEU A 11 10.43 -6.18 3.77
C LEU A 11 10.16 -7.61 4.24
N LYS A 12 9.14 -7.80 5.06
CA LYS A 12 8.75 -9.12 5.54
C LYS A 12 8.28 -10.02 4.39
N GLU A 13 7.46 -9.48 3.49
CA GLU A 13 6.99 -10.20 2.31
C GLU A 13 8.15 -10.64 1.40
N LYS A 14 9.17 -9.81 1.28
CA LYS A 14 10.35 -10.07 0.45
C LYS A 14 11.46 -10.82 1.20
N GLU A 15 11.22 -11.13 2.46
CA GLU A 15 12.21 -11.81 3.32
C GLU A 15 13.54 -11.06 3.37
N MET A 16 13.47 -9.76 3.49
CA MET A 16 14.62 -8.85 3.51
C MET A 16 14.68 -8.08 4.81
N THR A 17 15.88 -7.93 5.37
CA THR A 17 16.08 -7.11 6.58
C THR A 17 16.31 -5.65 6.22
N GLN A 18 16.14 -4.75 7.18
CA GLN A 18 16.46 -3.34 7.00
C GLN A 18 17.93 -3.14 6.60
N ARG A 19 18.81 -3.90 7.21
CA ARG A 19 20.24 -3.86 6.91
C ARG A 19 20.53 -4.23 5.45
N GLU A 20 19.89 -5.28 4.96
CA GLU A 20 20.05 -5.73 3.58
C GLU A 20 19.53 -4.66 2.61
N LEU A 21 18.40 -4.04 2.92
CA LEU A 21 17.86 -2.97 2.09
C LEU A 21 18.79 -1.76 2.09
N ALA A 22 19.29 -1.36 3.26
CA ALA A 22 20.22 -0.23 3.37
C ALA A 22 21.47 -0.44 2.52
N GLU A 23 22.02 -1.65 2.56
CA GLU A 23 23.16 -2.02 1.73
C GLU A 23 22.84 -1.95 0.24
N LYS A 24 21.67 -2.45 -0.16
CA LYS A 24 21.25 -2.44 -1.57
C LYS A 24 21.10 -1.02 -2.14
N ILE A 25 20.59 -0.09 -1.38
CA ILE A 25 20.39 1.28 -1.85
C ILE A 25 21.51 2.23 -1.44
N ASN A 26 22.55 1.68 -0.82
CA ASN A 26 23.77 2.41 -0.46
C ASN A 26 23.52 3.58 0.49
N ILE A 27 22.74 3.34 1.54
CA ILE A 27 22.56 4.25 2.65
C ILE A 27 22.93 3.53 3.94
N ASN A 28 23.17 4.28 5.02
CA ASN A 28 23.44 3.63 6.29
C ASN A 28 22.13 3.15 6.96
N GLU A 29 22.26 2.16 7.81
CA GLU A 29 21.12 1.55 8.49
C GLU A 29 20.39 2.54 9.40
N THR A 30 21.13 3.47 10.01
CA THR A 30 20.56 4.51 10.86
C THR A 30 19.62 5.42 10.07
N ALA A 31 20.00 5.81 8.86
CA ALA A 31 19.14 6.63 8.00
C ALA A 31 17.85 5.89 7.64
N LEU A 32 17.97 4.60 7.29
CA LEU A 32 16.80 3.78 6.97
C LEU A 32 15.88 3.63 8.18
N SER A 33 16.42 3.43 9.37
CA SER A 33 15.65 3.36 10.61
C SER A 33 14.83 4.62 10.87
N ARG A 34 15.38 5.78 10.54
CA ARG A 34 14.65 7.07 10.68
C ARG A 34 13.47 7.14 9.74
N TYR A 35 13.58 6.60 8.53
CA TYR A 35 12.46 6.51 7.60
C TYR A 35 11.39 5.55 8.13
N VAL A 36 11.80 4.43 8.68
CA VAL A 36 10.89 3.42 9.21
C VAL A 36 10.11 3.94 10.41
N ASN A 37 10.77 4.63 11.34
CA ASN A 37 10.11 5.14 12.55
C ASN A 37 9.41 6.49 12.36
N GLY A 38 9.46 7.06 11.15
CA GLY A 38 8.77 8.30 10.83
C GLY A 38 9.46 9.58 11.26
N SER A 39 10.66 9.49 11.84
CA SER A 39 11.38 10.70 12.28
C SER A 39 11.95 11.50 11.12
N ARG A 40 12.04 10.91 9.93
CA ARG A 40 12.49 11.60 8.72
C ARG A 40 11.73 11.06 7.51
N LYS A 41 11.28 11.96 6.62
CA LYS A 41 10.65 11.58 5.36
C LYS A 41 11.71 11.33 4.30
N PRO A 42 11.66 10.19 3.59
CA PRO A 42 12.58 9.97 2.48
C PRO A 42 12.23 10.87 1.30
N ARG A 43 13.26 11.37 0.62
CA ARG A 43 13.07 12.11 -0.62
C ARG A 43 12.66 11.16 -1.75
N MET A 44 12.15 11.72 -2.83
CA MET A 44 11.66 10.93 -3.96
C MET A 44 12.73 10.00 -4.54
N ASP A 45 13.98 10.44 -4.62
CA ASP A 45 15.08 9.61 -5.13
C ASP A 45 15.32 8.38 -4.24
N ILE A 46 15.22 8.54 -2.93
CA ILE A 46 15.33 7.45 -1.97
C ILE A 46 14.13 6.50 -2.10
N LEU A 47 12.90 7.04 -2.24
CA LEU A 47 11.70 6.24 -2.44
C LEU A 47 11.82 5.38 -3.70
N VAL A 48 12.29 5.95 -4.79
CA VAL A 48 12.49 5.23 -6.05
C VAL A 48 13.51 4.09 -5.87
N ASN A 49 14.60 4.35 -5.16
CA ASN A 49 15.62 3.33 -4.91
C ASN A 49 15.08 2.19 -4.03
N ILE A 50 14.30 2.52 -3.01
CA ILE A 50 13.65 1.51 -2.15
C ILE A 50 12.70 0.67 -2.99
N ALA A 51 11.86 1.30 -3.80
CA ALA A 51 10.89 0.62 -4.65
C ALA A 51 11.58 -0.35 -5.62
N ARG A 52 12.66 0.08 -6.24
CA ARG A 52 13.45 -0.76 -7.16
C ARG A 52 14.07 -1.95 -6.43
N ALA A 53 14.66 -1.69 -5.27
CA ALA A 53 15.30 -2.76 -4.48
C ALA A 53 14.30 -3.83 -4.05
N LEU A 54 13.06 -3.42 -3.77
CA LEU A 54 11.99 -4.32 -3.33
C LEU A 54 11.12 -4.82 -4.49
N ASN A 55 11.36 -4.32 -5.69
CA ASN A 55 10.59 -4.67 -6.90
C ASN A 55 9.10 -4.37 -6.74
N VAL A 56 8.79 -3.22 -6.21
CA VAL A 56 7.41 -2.71 -6.07
C VAL A 56 7.35 -1.29 -6.62
N SER A 57 6.14 -0.75 -6.81
CA SER A 57 5.98 0.63 -7.24
C SER A 57 6.11 1.59 -6.05
N VAL A 58 6.44 2.84 -6.33
CA VAL A 58 6.46 3.90 -5.31
C VAL A 58 5.06 4.07 -4.72
N GLU A 59 4.04 4.03 -5.55
CA GLU A 59 2.64 4.14 -5.14
C GLU A 59 2.24 3.03 -4.17
N TYR A 60 2.71 1.82 -4.42
CA TYR A 60 2.49 0.70 -3.50
C TYR A 60 3.11 0.96 -2.12
N LEU A 61 4.35 1.46 -2.09
CA LEU A 61 5.03 1.80 -0.84
C LEU A 61 4.33 2.91 -0.05
N THR A 62 3.76 3.87 -0.75
CA THR A 62 3.05 4.98 -0.10
C THR A 62 1.59 4.66 0.20
N GLY A 63 1.08 3.55 -0.29
CA GLY A 63 -0.29 3.12 -0.10
C GLY A 63 -1.31 3.73 -1.06
N LYS A 64 -0.89 4.62 -1.92
CA LYS A 64 -1.79 5.32 -2.86
C LYS A 64 -2.37 4.39 -3.91
N GLU A 65 -1.52 3.60 -4.54
CA GLU A 65 -1.93 2.65 -5.58
C GLU A 65 -2.91 1.62 -5.03
N GLU A 66 -2.65 1.10 -3.85
CA GLU A 66 -3.51 0.11 -3.20
C GLU A 66 -4.92 0.64 -3.01
N SER A 67 -5.05 1.86 -2.50
CA SER A 67 -6.36 2.48 -2.27
C SER A 67 -7.13 2.67 -3.57
N GLU A 68 -6.47 3.13 -4.62
CA GLU A 68 -7.09 3.35 -5.93
C GLU A 68 -7.51 2.03 -6.59
N ILE A 69 -6.64 1.01 -6.55
CA ILE A 69 -6.91 -0.30 -7.13
C ILE A 69 -8.09 -0.96 -6.44
N GLU A 70 -8.13 -0.95 -5.13
CA GLU A 70 -9.24 -1.53 -4.37
C GLU A 70 -10.57 -0.90 -4.74
N PHE A 71 -10.62 0.42 -4.81
CA PHE A 71 -11.84 1.14 -5.18
C PHE A 71 -12.29 0.76 -6.58
N GLN A 72 -11.38 0.76 -7.55
CA GLN A 72 -11.69 0.40 -8.93
C GLN A 72 -12.17 -1.04 -9.07
N GLU A 73 -11.56 -1.96 -8.36
CA GLU A 73 -11.98 -3.36 -8.35
C GLU A 73 -13.40 -3.52 -7.82
N ILE A 74 -13.71 -2.89 -6.70
CA ILE A 74 -15.05 -2.94 -6.10
C ILE A 74 -16.07 -2.36 -7.08
N LYS A 75 -15.77 -1.21 -7.67
CA LYS A 75 -16.63 -0.54 -8.64
C LYS A 75 -16.89 -1.46 -9.85
N ASN A 76 -15.85 -2.08 -10.38
CA ASN A 76 -15.97 -2.96 -11.56
C ASN A 76 -16.80 -4.18 -11.25
N VAL A 77 -16.62 -4.81 -10.09
CA VAL A 77 -17.41 -5.96 -9.67
C VAL A 77 -18.89 -5.59 -9.53
N LEU A 78 -19.16 -4.45 -8.88
CA LEU A 78 -20.54 -3.96 -8.73
C LEU A 78 -21.18 -3.68 -10.08
N CYS A 79 -20.49 -3.02 -10.99
CA CYS A 79 -21.00 -2.70 -12.32
C CYS A 79 -21.31 -3.96 -13.12
N ARG A 80 -20.43 -4.96 -13.08
CA ARG A 80 -20.64 -6.23 -13.80
C ARG A 80 -21.84 -6.99 -13.29
N ASN A 81 -22.13 -6.90 -12.00
CA ASN A 81 -23.17 -7.68 -11.35
C ASN A 81 -24.47 -6.89 -11.12
N LEU A 82 -24.53 -5.64 -11.56
CA LEU A 82 -25.65 -4.75 -11.30
C LEU A 82 -26.98 -5.33 -11.80
N TYR A 83 -26.98 -5.91 -12.99
CA TYR A 83 -28.19 -6.45 -13.61
C TYR A 83 -28.55 -7.86 -13.12
N THR A 84 -27.61 -8.56 -12.48
CA THR A 84 -27.84 -9.90 -11.96
C THR A 84 -28.28 -9.91 -10.50
N MET A 85 -28.12 -8.80 -9.81
CA MET A 85 -28.52 -8.67 -8.42
C MET A 85 -30.04 -8.43 -8.32
N SER A 86 -30.65 -9.07 -7.32
CA SER A 86 -32.05 -8.80 -6.99
C SER A 86 -32.20 -7.42 -6.33
N PRO A 87 -33.40 -6.81 -6.33
CA PRO A 87 -33.64 -5.58 -5.61
C PRO A 87 -33.27 -5.67 -4.13
N GLU A 88 -33.48 -6.81 -3.51
CA GLU A 88 -33.14 -7.06 -2.10
C GLU A 88 -31.64 -7.02 -1.88
N GLN A 89 -30.87 -7.65 -2.78
CA GLN A 89 -29.41 -7.64 -2.72
C GLN A 89 -28.84 -6.22 -2.90
N ARG A 90 -29.41 -5.44 -3.82
CA ARG A 90 -29.02 -4.05 -4.01
C ARG A 90 -29.26 -3.22 -2.77
N LEU A 91 -30.42 -3.41 -2.15
CA LEU A 91 -30.77 -2.70 -0.93
C LEU A 91 -29.80 -3.05 0.21
N GLU A 92 -29.48 -4.32 0.36
CA GLU A 92 -28.53 -4.78 1.36
C GLU A 92 -27.15 -4.15 1.17
N LEU A 93 -26.65 -4.07 -0.08
CA LEU A 93 -25.38 -3.41 -0.38
C LEU A 93 -25.42 -1.92 -0.04
N MET A 94 -26.52 -1.26 -0.37
CA MET A 94 -26.69 0.17 -0.04
C MET A 94 -26.66 0.40 1.45
N GLU A 95 -27.28 -0.46 2.23
CA GLU A 95 -27.25 -0.39 3.69
C GLU A 95 -25.83 -0.57 4.25
N ILE A 96 -25.10 -1.55 3.70
CA ILE A 96 -23.71 -1.80 4.11
C ILE A 96 -22.84 -0.58 3.83
N LEU A 97 -22.96 -0.01 2.63
CA LEU A 97 -22.16 1.14 2.21
C LEU A 97 -22.50 2.40 3.02
N ALA A 98 -23.73 2.51 3.48
CA ALA A 98 -24.17 3.66 4.27
C ALA A 98 -23.81 3.59 5.75
N ARG A 99 -23.34 2.45 6.24
CA ARG A 99 -22.97 2.28 7.65
C ARG A 99 -21.78 3.16 7.99
N LYS A 100 -21.88 3.84 9.10
CA LYS A 100 -20.79 4.62 9.69
C LYS A 100 -20.05 3.74 10.70
N LYS A 101 -18.75 3.84 10.68
CA LYS A 101 -17.94 3.18 11.71
C LYS A 101 -18.02 3.95 13.02
#